data_565b6fefa3522550088e4bb300980904
#
_entry.id   565b6fefa3522550088e4bb300980904
#
_cell.length_a   1.000
_cell.length_b   1.000
_cell.length_c   1.000
_cell.angle_alpha   90.00
_cell.angle_beta   90.00
_cell.angle_gamma   90.00
#
_symmetry.space_group_name_H-M   'P 1'
#
loop_
_entity.id
_entity.type
_entity.pdbx_description
1 polymer ?
#
loop_
_entity_poly.entity_id
_entity_poly.type
_entity_poly.pdbx_seq_one_letter_code
_entity_poly.pdbx_strand_id
1 'polypeptide(L)'
;MKKIFAVAALLALSLPFRVAGQDPSAQLKDFTRLLQVADGLQLSIVHLNDKTVPVLFQPPTLYSIRAHAKEATMFYVQGMPQKDVNLDTSGFSVQQGGESFPSTPLNISHFEKGKVSKGDRIDGLLQLAKHIDVSKPFTVLHGKDSVEFKFSEDQVKAMTAPPAK
;
A
#
# COMPACT_ATOMS: atom_id res chain seq x y z
N MET A 1 -19.67 -0.37 28.07
CA MET A 1 -18.19 -0.54 28.08
C MET A 1 -17.77 -1.21 26.78
N LYS A 2 -17.25 -0.44 25.82
CA LYS A 2 -16.78 -0.98 24.52
C LYS A 2 -15.34 -1.45 24.71
N LYS A 3 -15.12 -2.76 24.63
CA LYS A 3 -13.76 -3.33 24.66
C LYS A 3 -13.12 -3.12 23.30
N ILE A 4 -12.13 -2.21 23.28
CA ILE A 4 -11.25 -2.01 22.12
C ILE A 4 -10.26 -3.17 22.12
N PHE A 5 -10.46 -4.16 21.26
CA PHE A 5 -9.43 -5.15 20.96
C PHE A 5 -8.46 -4.55 19.94
N ALA A 6 -7.31 -4.09 20.42
CA ALA A 6 -6.17 -3.80 19.58
C ALA A 6 -5.58 -5.14 19.11
N VAL A 7 -5.98 -5.61 17.95
CA VAL A 7 -5.31 -6.72 17.27
C VAL A 7 -4.09 -6.14 16.57
N ALA A 8 -2.92 -6.24 17.21
CA ALA A 8 -1.66 -6.05 16.53
C ALA A 8 -1.49 -7.20 15.52
N ALA A 9 -1.84 -6.95 14.26
CA ALA A 9 -1.53 -7.88 13.19
C ALA A 9 0.00 -7.85 12.97
N LEU A 10 0.69 -8.86 13.53
CA LEU A 10 2.08 -9.13 13.22
C LEU A 10 2.17 -9.47 11.73
N LEU A 11 2.69 -8.55 10.93
CA LEU A 11 3.12 -8.80 9.56
C LEU A 11 4.34 -9.75 9.62
N ALA A 12 4.11 -11.05 9.66
CA ALA A 12 5.14 -12.04 9.38
C ALA A 12 5.35 -12.08 7.86
N LEU A 13 6.11 -11.12 7.34
CA LEU A 13 6.69 -11.19 6.01
C LEU A 13 7.76 -12.27 6.03
N SER A 14 7.46 -13.43 5.47
CA SER A 14 8.48 -14.43 5.14
C SER A 14 9.30 -13.91 3.96
N LEU A 15 10.28 -13.04 4.24
CA LEU A 15 11.25 -12.58 3.27
C LEU A 15 12.44 -13.54 3.24
N PRO A 16 12.78 -14.16 2.10
CA PRO A 16 14.08 -14.73 1.93
C PRO A 16 15.11 -13.63 1.72
N PHE A 17 16.18 -13.68 2.46
CA PHE A 17 17.39 -12.85 2.45
C PHE A 17 17.41 -11.62 3.36
N ARG A 18 18.10 -11.82 4.50
CA ARG A 18 18.56 -10.75 5.38
C ARG A 18 19.80 -10.08 4.77
N VAL A 19 19.67 -8.84 4.38
CA VAL A 19 20.80 -7.91 4.33
C VAL A 19 21.01 -7.41 5.76
N ALA A 20 22.21 -7.54 6.27
CA ALA A 20 22.56 -7.17 7.64
C ALA A 20 22.29 -5.67 7.88
N GLY A 21 21.45 -5.33 8.86
CA GLY A 21 21.48 -4.04 9.54
C GLY A 21 20.21 -3.24 9.67
N GLN A 22 19.14 -3.48 8.91
CA GLN A 22 17.88 -2.74 9.07
C GLN A 22 16.69 -3.69 9.00
N ASP A 23 15.78 -3.57 9.96
CA ASP A 23 14.50 -4.30 9.95
C ASP A 23 13.65 -3.78 8.77
N PRO A 24 13.33 -4.63 7.76
CA PRO A 24 12.53 -4.20 6.60
C PRO A 24 11.15 -3.66 7.00
N SER A 25 10.59 -4.16 8.09
CA SER A 25 9.30 -3.70 8.60
C SER A 25 9.36 -2.27 9.12
N ALA A 26 10.48 -1.85 9.70
CA ALA A 26 10.69 -0.48 10.16
C ALA A 26 10.74 0.52 9.01
N GLN A 27 11.32 0.13 7.85
CA GLN A 27 11.38 1.00 6.67
C GLN A 27 10.01 1.20 6.01
N LEU A 28 9.13 0.21 6.09
CA LEU A 28 7.79 0.29 5.49
C LEU A 28 6.80 1.03 6.39
N LYS A 29 6.98 1.02 7.70
CA LYS A 29 6.02 1.53 8.68
C LYS A 29 5.57 2.97 8.39
N ASP A 30 6.50 3.84 8.04
CA ASP A 30 6.22 5.24 7.79
C ASP A 30 5.39 5.47 6.53
N PHE A 31 5.48 4.55 5.56
CA PHE A 31 4.82 4.62 4.27
C PHE A 31 3.60 3.70 4.16
N THR A 32 3.20 3.07 5.26
CA THR A 32 2.10 2.11 5.34
C THR A 32 0.94 2.67 6.13
N ARG A 33 -0.29 2.44 5.62
CA ARG A 33 -1.54 2.69 6.34
C ARG A 33 -2.44 1.46 6.22
N LEU A 34 -3.32 1.30 7.20
CA LEU A 34 -4.29 0.20 7.22
C LEU A 34 -5.67 0.75 6.86
N LEU A 35 -6.29 0.17 5.85
CA LEU A 35 -7.61 0.55 5.36
C LEU A 35 -8.58 -0.63 5.53
N GLN A 36 -9.69 -0.40 6.23
CA GLN A 36 -10.78 -1.37 6.30
C GLN A 36 -11.56 -1.30 4.99
N VAL A 37 -11.65 -2.40 4.24
CA VAL A 37 -12.34 -2.41 2.94
C VAL A 37 -13.61 -3.26 2.94
N ALA A 38 -13.70 -4.19 3.88
CA ALA A 38 -14.91 -4.97 4.12
C ALA A 38 -14.90 -5.46 5.57
N ASP A 39 -16.06 -5.89 6.07
CA ASP A 39 -16.12 -6.57 7.37
C ASP A 39 -15.29 -7.86 7.30
N GLY A 40 -14.26 -7.95 8.15
CA GLY A 40 -13.29 -9.05 8.17
C GLY A 40 -12.13 -8.91 7.16
N LEU A 41 -11.99 -7.79 6.46
CA LEU A 41 -10.84 -7.53 5.59
C LEU A 41 -10.27 -6.13 5.81
N GLN A 42 -9.05 -6.09 6.33
CA GLN A 42 -8.22 -4.90 6.40
C GLN A 42 -7.03 -5.07 5.43
N LEU A 43 -6.78 -4.06 4.62
CA LEU A 43 -5.66 -4.01 3.70
C LEU A 43 -4.58 -3.07 4.21
N SER A 44 -3.34 -3.51 4.09
CA SER A 44 -2.16 -2.69 4.22
C SER A 44 -1.92 -1.97 2.91
N ILE A 45 -1.90 -0.64 2.92
CA ILE A 45 -1.66 0.21 1.77
C ILE A 45 -0.28 0.83 1.94
N VAL A 46 0.66 0.51 1.06
CA VAL A 46 2.04 1.01 1.10
C VAL A 46 2.28 1.96 -0.06
N HIS A 47 2.65 3.21 0.21
CA HIS A 47 3.07 4.15 -0.82
C HIS A 47 4.39 3.69 -1.44
N LEU A 48 4.41 3.49 -2.77
CA LEU A 48 5.60 3.05 -3.50
C LEU A 48 6.51 4.23 -3.84
N ASN A 49 7.78 4.11 -3.47
CA ASN A 49 8.82 5.10 -3.69
C ASN A 49 10.20 4.41 -3.68
N ASP A 50 11.28 5.16 -3.87
CA ASP A 50 12.63 4.60 -3.92
C ASP A 50 13.10 3.90 -2.63
N LYS A 51 12.43 4.12 -1.50
CA LYS A 51 12.70 3.41 -0.22
C LYS A 51 11.91 2.12 -0.08
N THR A 52 10.64 2.11 -0.49
CA THR A 52 9.73 0.97 -0.28
C THR A 52 9.83 -0.08 -1.37
N VAL A 53 10.05 0.33 -2.64
CA VAL A 53 10.12 -0.61 -3.78
C VAL A 53 11.20 -1.68 -3.59
N PRO A 54 12.45 -1.37 -3.20
CA PRO A 54 13.48 -2.40 -3.04
C PRO A 54 13.27 -3.31 -1.82
N VAL A 55 12.42 -2.90 -0.88
CA VAL A 55 12.04 -3.74 0.28
C VAL A 55 10.95 -4.73 -0.11
N LEU A 56 10.02 -4.33 -1.00
CA LEU A 56 8.85 -5.12 -1.38
C LEU A 56 9.10 -6.05 -2.57
N PHE A 57 9.98 -5.67 -3.48
CA PHE A 57 10.14 -6.36 -4.76
C PHE A 57 11.59 -6.77 -5.02
N GLN A 58 11.75 -7.93 -5.64
CA GLN A 58 13.03 -8.44 -6.11
C GLN A 58 13.16 -8.28 -7.64
N PRO A 59 14.38 -8.23 -8.21
CA PRO A 59 14.57 -8.31 -9.65
C PRO A 59 13.94 -9.59 -10.24
N PRO A 60 13.35 -9.53 -11.43
CA PRO A 60 13.25 -8.37 -12.34
C PRO A 60 12.10 -7.41 -12.03
N THR A 61 11.12 -7.81 -11.21
CA THR A 61 9.89 -7.05 -10.89
C THR A 61 10.20 -5.67 -10.30
N LEU A 62 11.24 -5.58 -9.44
CA LEU A 62 11.71 -4.33 -8.86
C LEU A 62 11.95 -3.24 -9.92
N TYR A 63 12.60 -3.59 -11.02
CA TYR A 63 12.93 -2.62 -12.08
C TYR A 63 11.69 -2.10 -12.80
N SER A 64 10.74 -2.99 -13.09
CA SER A 64 9.47 -2.63 -13.72
C SER A 64 8.64 -1.72 -12.79
N ILE A 65 8.46 -2.11 -11.53
CA ILE A 65 7.71 -1.30 -10.56
C ILE A 65 8.35 0.07 -10.35
N ARG A 66 9.69 0.13 -10.24
CA ARG A 66 10.41 1.41 -10.10
C ARG A 66 10.22 2.31 -11.31
N ALA A 67 10.21 1.75 -12.52
CA ALA A 67 9.94 2.52 -13.75
C ALA A 67 8.54 3.14 -13.72
N HIS A 68 7.50 2.34 -13.45
CA HIS A 68 6.13 2.83 -13.36
C HIS A 68 5.91 3.83 -12.22
N ALA A 69 6.54 3.62 -11.06
CA ALA A 69 6.46 4.55 -9.93
C ALA A 69 7.12 5.92 -10.19
N LYS A 70 7.94 6.04 -11.25
CA LYS A 70 8.47 7.31 -11.75
C LYS A 70 7.51 8.05 -12.68
N GLU A 71 6.52 7.37 -13.24
CA GLU A 71 5.55 7.94 -14.17
C GLU A 71 4.25 8.34 -13.46
N ALA A 72 3.89 7.63 -12.40
CA ALA A 72 2.65 7.86 -11.66
C ALA A 72 2.77 7.43 -10.21
N THR A 73 1.92 7.97 -9.34
CA THR A 73 1.82 7.48 -7.96
C THR A 73 1.24 6.08 -7.94
N MET A 74 1.89 5.21 -7.18
CA MET A 74 1.48 3.83 -7.00
C MET A 74 1.46 3.43 -5.53
N PHE A 75 0.59 2.47 -5.21
CA PHE A 75 0.53 1.83 -3.90
C PHE A 75 0.60 0.32 -4.06
N TYR A 76 1.30 -0.34 -3.16
CA TYR A 76 1.20 -1.77 -2.98
C TYR A 76 0.11 -2.08 -1.94
N VAL A 77 -0.72 -3.05 -2.25
CA VAL A 77 -1.85 -3.45 -1.43
C VAL A 77 -1.67 -4.89 -1.00
N GLN A 78 -1.80 -5.15 0.28
CA GLN A 78 -1.67 -6.49 0.84
C GLN A 78 -2.68 -6.73 1.96
N GLY A 79 -3.22 -7.95 2.05
CA GLY A 79 -4.10 -8.33 3.14
C GLY A 79 -4.44 -9.81 3.14
N MET A 80 -5.21 -10.20 4.16
CA MET A 80 -5.74 -11.56 4.30
C MET A 80 -7.10 -11.49 4.99
N PRO A 81 -8.18 -11.93 4.34
CA PRO A 81 -9.50 -11.87 4.93
C PRO A 81 -9.66 -12.87 6.09
N GLN A 82 -10.33 -12.42 7.15
CA GLN A 82 -10.66 -13.22 8.34
C GLN A 82 -11.88 -14.13 8.11
N LYS A 83 -12.64 -13.85 7.07
CA LYS A 83 -13.81 -14.62 6.57
C LYS A 83 -13.91 -14.43 5.06
N ASP A 84 -14.75 -15.21 4.39
CA ASP A 84 -15.06 -14.97 2.98
C ASP A 84 -15.62 -13.56 2.79
N VAL A 85 -15.08 -12.83 1.83
CA VAL A 85 -15.48 -11.45 1.49
C VAL A 85 -15.72 -11.31 0.00
N ASN A 86 -16.48 -10.29 -0.37
CA ASN A 86 -16.58 -9.86 -1.76
C ASN A 86 -15.78 -8.56 -1.93
N LEU A 87 -14.65 -8.63 -2.62
CA LEU A 87 -13.76 -7.49 -2.85
C LEU A 87 -14.21 -6.72 -4.09
N ASP A 88 -14.35 -5.40 -3.96
CA ASP A 88 -14.57 -4.51 -5.10
C ASP A 88 -13.34 -3.62 -5.31
N THR A 89 -12.43 -4.05 -6.16
CA THR A 89 -11.19 -3.31 -6.45
C THR A 89 -11.42 -2.03 -7.23
N SER A 90 -12.57 -1.84 -7.86
CA SER A 90 -12.92 -0.59 -8.57
C SER A 90 -13.29 0.57 -7.63
N GLY A 91 -13.55 0.28 -6.36
CA GLY A 91 -13.91 1.28 -5.36
C GLY A 91 -12.75 2.12 -4.83
N PHE A 92 -11.50 1.85 -5.25
CA PHE A 92 -10.34 2.59 -4.78
C PHE A 92 -10.15 3.91 -5.53
N SER A 93 -9.91 4.97 -4.78
CA SER A 93 -9.52 6.29 -5.30
C SER A 93 -8.62 7.02 -4.31
N VAL A 94 -8.01 8.12 -4.76
CA VAL A 94 -7.22 9.01 -3.92
C VAL A 94 -7.79 10.42 -4.00
N GLN A 95 -7.89 11.10 -2.88
CA GLN A 95 -8.29 12.51 -2.82
C GLN A 95 -7.15 13.37 -2.31
N GLN A 96 -6.92 14.50 -2.96
CA GLN A 96 -5.96 15.52 -2.54
C GLN A 96 -6.44 16.91 -2.97
N GLY A 97 -6.46 17.86 -2.03
CA GLY A 97 -6.81 19.26 -2.34
C GLY A 97 -8.19 19.48 -2.97
N GLY A 98 -9.14 18.58 -2.71
CA GLY A 98 -10.49 18.62 -3.29
C GLY A 98 -10.61 17.90 -4.64
N GLU A 99 -9.51 17.47 -5.24
CA GLU A 99 -9.52 16.61 -6.44
C GLU A 99 -9.61 15.13 -6.08
N SER A 100 -10.30 14.35 -6.92
CA SER A 100 -10.36 12.89 -6.82
C SER A 100 -9.62 12.23 -7.98
N PHE A 101 -8.75 11.29 -7.67
CA PHE A 101 -7.94 10.54 -8.62
C PHE A 101 -8.37 9.08 -8.58
N PRO A 102 -9.06 8.57 -9.61
CA PRO A 102 -9.37 7.16 -9.70
C PRO A 102 -8.08 6.34 -9.81
N SER A 103 -8.06 5.16 -9.21
CA SER A 103 -6.95 4.23 -9.33
C SER A 103 -7.30 3.08 -10.26
N THR A 104 -6.29 2.57 -10.97
CA THR A 104 -6.37 1.33 -11.72
C THR A 104 -5.79 0.21 -10.85
N PRO A 105 -6.60 -0.79 -10.48
CA PRO A 105 -6.12 -1.96 -9.75
C PRO A 105 -5.36 -2.89 -10.68
N LEU A 106 -4.20 -3.40 -10.23
CA LEU A 106 -3.41 -4.39 -10.92
C LEU A 106 -3.28 -5.62 -10.01
N ASN A 107 -3.80 -6.76 -10.47
CA ASN A 107 -3.79 -8.00 -9.70
C ASN A 107 -2.39 -8.64 -9.70
N ILE A 108 -1.90 -9.01 -8.52
CA ILE A 108 -0.75 -9.90 -8.35
C ILE A 108 -1.26 -11.25 -7.84
N SER A 109 -2.09 -11.25 -6.80
CA SER A 109 -2.73 -12.45 -6.25
C SER A 109 -4.03 -12.06 -5.56
N HIS A 110 -5.16 -12.63 -5.98
CA HIS A 110 -6.49 -12.42 -5.39
C HIS A 110 -6.91 -10.94 -5.22
N PHE A 111 -6.23 -9.99 -5.89
CA PHE A 111 -6.57 -8.56 -5.90
C PHE A 111 -7.38 -8.22 -7.16
N GLU A 112 -8.54 -8.83 -7.27
CA GLU A 112 -9.51 -8.63 -8.35
C GLU A 112 -10.93 -8.54 -7.79
N LYS A 113 -11.85 -8.02 -8.59
CA LYS A 113 -13.26 -7.95 -8.19
C LYS A 113 -13.84 -9.34 -8.09
N GLY A 114 -14.41 -9.66 -6.93
CA GLY A 114 -15.07 -10.93 -6.72
C GLY A 114 -14.88 -11.50 -5.32
N LYS A 115 -15.23 -12.79 -5.19
CA LYS A 115 -15.11 -13.50 -3.93
C LYS A 115 -13.66 -13.83 -3.63
N VAL A 116 -13.22 -13.50 -2.40
CA VAL A 116 -11.93 -13.91 -1.84
C VAL A 116 -12.22 -14.73 -0.59
N SER A 117 -11.62 -15.92 -0.50
CA SER A 117 -11.87 -16.83 0.60
C SER A 117 -11.07 -16.45 1.84
N LYS A 118 -11.58 -16.85 3.00
CA LYS A 118 -10.86 -16.72 4.27
C LYS A 118 -9.46 -17.32 4.16
N GLY A 119 -8.45 -16.50 4.54
CA GLY A 119 -7.05 -16.93 4.55
C GLY A 119 -6.31 -16.80 3.22
N ASP A 120 -7.00 -16.46 2.12
CA ASP A 120 -6.33 -16.17 0.86
C ASP A 120 -5.48 -14.91 1.00
N ARG A 121 -4.26 -14.97 0.50
CA ARG A 121 -3.38 -13.81 0.49
C ARG A 121 -3.75 -12.89 -0.68
N ILE A 122 -4.09 -11.65 -0.35
CA ILE A 122 -4.34 -10.60 -1.33
C ILE A 122 -3.06 -9.81 -1.53
N ASP A 123 -2.61 -9.71 -2.78
CA ASP A 123 -1.50 -8.86 -3.20
C ASP A 123 -1.88 -8.13 -4.49
N GLY A 124 -1.64 -6.83 -4.56
CA GLY A 124 -1.95 -6.04 -5.74
C GLY A 124 -1.30 -4.67 -5.74
N LEU A 125 -1.55 -3.93 -6.80
CA LEU A 125 -1.10 -2.56 -6.95
C LEU A 125 -2.31 -1.67 -7.26
N LEU A 126 -2.25 -0.43 -6.80
CA LEU A 126 -3.12 0.65 -7.24
C LEU A 126 -2.25 1.67 -7.95
N GLN A 127 -2.55 1.97 -9.19
CA GLN A 127 -1.85 2.96 -10.01
C GLN A 127 -2.78 4.14 -10.30
N LEU A 128 -2.31 5.36 -10.04
CA LEU A 128 -2.98 6.58 -10.45
C LEU A 128 -2.58 6.94 -11.89
N ALA A 129 -3.39 7.76 -12.56
CA ALA A 129 -3.05 8.25 -13.90
C ALA A 129 -1.92 9.28 -13.90
N LYS A 130 -1.63 9.90 -12.75
CA LYS A 130 -0.59 10.93 -12.58
C LYS A 130 -0.01 10.91 -11.17
N HIS A 131 1.05 11.68 -10.96
CA HIS A 131 1.56 11.92 -9.60
C HIS A 131 0.62 12.82 -8.80
N ILE A 132 0.54 12.52 -7.49
CA ILE A 132 0.02 13.44 -6.48
C ILE A 132 1.20 14.12 -5.76
N ASP A 133 0.94 15.25 -5.13
CA ASP A 133 1.94 16.00 -4.35
C ASP A 133 2.12 15.37 -2.96
N VAL A 134 3.13 14.52 -2.82
CA VAL A 134 3.41 13.82 -1.55
C VAL A 134 3.83 14.75 -0.41
N SER A 135 4.13 16.03 -0.69
CA SER A 135 4.40 17.03 0.37
C SER A 135 3.13 17.52 1.06
N LYS A 136 1.95 17.22 0.49
CA LYS A 136 0.64 17.54 1.06
C LYS A 136 -0.08 16.28 1.50
N PRO A 137 -0.94 16.35 2.51
CA PRO A 137 -1.78 15.23 2.89
C PRO A 137 -2.67 14.78 1.74
N PHE A 138 -2.88 13.48 1.64
CA PHE A 138 -3.85 12.87 0.73
C PHE A 138 -4.54 11.69 1.40
N THR A 139 -5.68 11.31 0.88
CA THR A 139 -6.52 10.25 1.45
C THR A 139 -6.76 9.16 0.42
N VAL A 140 -6.47 7.92 0.78
CA VAL A 140 -6.87 6.74 0.01
C VAL A 140 -8.25 6.32 0.49
N LEU A 141 -9.18 6.11 -0.44
CA LEU A 141 -10.56 5.75 -0.17
C LEU A 141 -10.89 4.39 -0.79
N HIS A 142 -11.82 3.69 -0.14
CA HIS A 142 -12.53 2.54 -0.69
C HIS A 142 -13.99 2.58 -0.21
N GLY A 143 -14.89 2.93 -1.12
CA GLY A 143 -16.29 3.17 -0.75
C GLY A 143 -16.43 4.29 0.28
N LYS A 144 -16.92 3.96 1.48
CA LYS A 144 -17.07 4.90 2.62
C LYS A 144 -15.85 4.95 3.55
N ASP A 145 -14.96 4.00 3.43
CA ASP A 145 -13.79 3.86 4.30
C ASP A 145 -12.60 4.60 3.70
N SER A 146 -11.77 5.17 4.56
CA SER A 146 -10.66 6.01 4.12
C SER A 146 -9.49 5.97 5.09
N VAL A 147 -8.29 6.27 4.57
CA VAL A 147 -7.09 6.45 5.38
C VAL A 147 -6.23 7.60 4.84
N GLU A 148 -5.78 8.46 5.74
CA GLU A 148 -4.93 9.60 5.38
C GLU A 148 -3.45 9.22 5.38
N PHE A 149 -2.75 9.69 4.36
CA PHE A 149 -1.30 9.75 4.29
C PHE A 149 -0.84 11.20 4.49
N LYS A 150 0.05 11.37 5.46
CA LYS A 150 0.73 12.62 5.73
C LYS A 150 2.19 12.30 6.03
N PHE A 151 3.09 12.82 5.22
CA PHE A 151 4.52 12.62 5.36
C PHE A 151 5.18 13.84 6.00
N SER A 152 6.22 13.62 6.80
CA SER A 152 7.08 14.69 7.29
C SER A 152 8.00 15.21 6.17
N GLU A 153 8.57 16.39 6.33
CA GLU A 153 9.53 16.94 5.38
C GLU A 153 10.72 16.00 5.14
N ASP A 154 11.20 15.33 6.18
CA ASP A 154 12.30 14.36 6.06
C ASP A 154 11.90 13.11 5.27
N GLN A 155 10.66 12.63 5.45
CA GLN A 155 10.11 11.53 4.66
C GLN A 155 9.97 11.94 3.18
N VAL A 156 9.47 13.13 2.90
CA VAL A 156 9.37 13.66 1.52
C VAL A 156 10.74 13.76 0.87
N LYS A 157 11.73 14.34 1.56
CA LYS A 157 13.12 14.40 1.07
C LYS A 157 13.69 13.01 0.80
N ALA A 158 13.42 12.05 1.70
CA ALA A 158 13.89 10.67 1.53
C ALA A 158 13.27 9.95 0.33
N MET A 159 12.00 10.25 -0.02
CA MET A 159 11.32 9.69 -1.20
C MET A 159 11.86 10.25 -2.52
N THR A 160 12.31 11.51 -2.53
CA THR A 160 12.75 12.23 -3.72
C THR A 160 14.27 12.30 -3.87
N ALA A 161 15.01 11.83 -2.87
CA ALA A 161 16.47 11.79 -2.93
C ALA A 161 16.96 10.83 -4.02
N PRO A 162 17.96 11.21 -4.82
CA PRO A 162 18.57 10.28 -5.76
C PRO A 162 19.12 9.07 -5.01
N PRO A 163 19.08 7.87 -5.59
CA PRO A 163 19.64 6.68 -4.97
C PRO A 163 21.12 6.91 -4.64
N ALA A 164 21.55 6.51 -3.45
CA ALA A 164 22.96 6.55 -3.08
C ALA A 164 23.78 5.75 -4.11
N LYS A 165 24.83 6.38 -4.64
CA LYS A 165 25.75 5.75 -5.61
C LYS A 165 26.53 4.62 -4.96
#